data_5a30ddf72230b5f3235b92458df765ed
#
_entry.id   5a30ddf72230b5f3235b92458df765ed
#
_cell.length_a   1.000
_cell.length_b   1.000
_cell.length_c   1.000
_cell.angle_alpha   90.00
_cell.angle_beta   90.00
_cell.angle_gamma   90.00
#
_symmetry.space_group_name_H-M   'P 1'
#
loop_
_entity.id
_entity.type
_entity.pdbx_description
1 polymer ?
#
loop_
_entity_poly.entity_id
_entity_poly.type
_entity_poly.pdbx_seq_one_letter_code
_entity_poly.pdbx_strand_id
1 'polypeptide(L)'
;MSSAKDCKLKWVEIFTRLQKELRDGAYPKGVPLPSEEAMVRKYGVSRITAVRVMDELRKRGLVYRKRGSGTFATRMARSEAGRIGLLLPSLSFGEIFPQICQALMHFAQQDGYSLVLGDITSSNPNKRAHEACNVARRFAEEGVAGVIFQPFAFLSKSERVTKEILTFLSDSDIPVVLIDRNTEAGVAASAYDFVGIDNLNAGRELGMHLAAQGVKRACFLMRPNCASVIRDRYDGVKSALGGCMAKSSIIVADPDDRKALRPLFAKKNRPDAIVCESDYVAAQLNNTLASFGLSVPDDILLAGFDDVRCAVSATPNLTTIHQPCDDIARMAYQALRERMRDATLPVRRILLPAPLVVRDSTRK
;
A
#
# COMPACT_ATOMS: atom_id res chain seq x y z
N MET A 1 -56.48 0.52 5.24
CA MET A 1 -55.30 1.43 5.46
C MET A 1 -54.18 0.63 6.09
N SER A 2 -53.27 0.05 5.29
CA SER A 2 -52.08 -0.66 5.79
C SER A 2 -51.10 0.40 6.33
N SER A 3 -50.77 0.27 7.60
CA SER A 3 -49.98 1.24 8.36
C SER A 3 -48.60 1.43 7.76
N ALA A 4 -48.07 2.66 7.76
CA ALA A 4 -46.68 3.00 7.36
C ALA A 4 -45.61 2.18 8.13
N LYS A 5 -45.96 1.57 9.28
CA LYS A 5 -45.15 0.61 10.02
C LYS A 5 -45.02 -0.72 9.31
N ASP A 6 -46.06 -1.27 8.66
CA ASP A 6 -46.01 -2.54 7.91
C ASP A 6 -45.14 -2.43 6.66
N CYS A 7 -45.17 -1.26 6.01
CA CYS A 7 -44.28 -1.02 4.85
C CYS A 7 -42.81 -0.88 5.23
N LYS A 8 -42.49 -0.40 6.45
CA LYS A 8 -41.12 -0.34 6.96
C LYS A 8 -40.56 -1.70 7.31
N LEU A 9 -41.35 -2.66 7.75
CA LEU A 9 -40.91 -4.02 8.04
C LEU A 9 -40.66 -4.84 6.75
N LYS A 10 -41.58 -4.76 5.78
CA LYS A 10 -41.48 -5.61 4.56
C LYS A 10 -40.24 -5.34 3.69
N TRP A 11 -39.79 -4.10 3.52
CA TRP A 11 -38.60 -3.84 2.72
C TRP A 11 -37.33 -4.38 3.42
N VAL A 12 -37.26 -4.31 4.75
CA VAL A 12 -36.13 -4.86 5.54
C VAL A 12 -36.07 -6.38 5.42
N GLU A 13 -37.21 -7.05 5.50
CA GLU A 13 -37.29 -8.52 5.32
C GLU A 13 -36.80 -8.94 3.93
N ILE A 14 -37.28 -8.25 2.88
CA ILE A 14 -36.87 -8.55 1.49
C ILE A 14 -35.38 -8.27 1.31
N PHE A 15 -34.89 -7.15 1.86
CA PHE A 15 -33.48 -6.78 1.82
C PHE A 15 -32.63 -7.86 2.49
N THR A 16 -32.95 -8.26 3.72
CA THR A 16 -32.22 -9.28 4.49
C THR A 16 -32.25 -10.64 3.76
N ARG A 17 -33.37 -11.00 3.16
CA ARG A 17 -33.49 -12.22 2.39
C ARG A 17 -32.61 -12.20 1.14
N LEU A 18 -32.65 -11.12 0.35
CA LEU A 18 -31.83 -10.99 -0.84
C LEU A 18 -30.33 -10.92 -0.49
N GLN A 19 -29.99 -10.27 0.62
CA GLN A 19 -28.63 -10.23 1.12
C GLN A 19 -28.13 -11.65 1.49
N LYS A 20 -28.99 -12.46 2.07
CA LYS A 20 -28.67 -13.88 2.34
C LYS A 20 -28.55 -14.67 1.04
N GLU A 21 -29.51 -14.57 0.12
CA GLU A 21 -29.47 -15.24 -1.19
C GLU A 21 -28.19 -14.86 -1.98
N LEU A 22 -27.75 -13.60 -1.89
CA LEU A 22 -26.51 -13.12 -2.49
C LEU A 22 -25.28 -13.80 -1.86
N ARG A 23 -25.24 -13.87 -0.53
CA ARG A 23 -24.18 -14.55 0.22
C ARG A 23 -24.11 -16.05 -0.07
N ASP A 24 -25.26 -16.69 -0.13
CA ASP A 24 -25.39 -18.12 -0.39
C ASP A 24 -25.11 -18.50 -1.87
N GLY A 25 -24.70 -17.48 -2.69
CA GLY A 25 -24.30 -17.73 -4.09
C GLY A 25 -25.46 -17.93 -5.06
N ALA A 26 -26.69 -17.59 -4.69
CA ALA A 26 -27.88 -17.76 -5.54
C ALA A 26 -27.80 -16.96 -6.86
N TYR A 27 -26.93 -15.95 -6.92
CA TYR A 27 -26.69 -15.12 -8.11
C TYR A 27 -25.20 -15.14 -8.51
N PRO A 28 -24.74 -16.24 -9.16
CA PRO A 28 -23.35 -16.34 -9.63
C PRO A 28 -23.02 -15.28 -10.69
N LYS A 29 -21.73 -15.16 -11.06
CA LYS A 29 -21.27 -14.21 -12.08
C LYS A 29 -22.08 -14.33 -13.36
N GLY A 30 -22.62 -13.23 -13.86
CA GLY A 30 -23.43 -13.19 -15.09
C GLY A 30 -24.90 -13.52 -14.92
N VAL A 31 -25.34 -13.95 -13.75
CA VAL A 31 -26.77 -14.18 -13.44
C VAL A 31 -27.35 -12.90 -12.82
N PRO A 32 -28.37 -12.28 -13.45
CA PRO A 32 -28.98 -11.06 -12.91
C PRO A 32 -29.88 -11.36 -11.72
N LEU A 33 -29.96 -10.41 -10.79
CA LEU A 33 -30.98 -10.41 -9.74
C LEU A 33 -32.39 -10.21 -10.36
N PRO A 34 -33.45 -10.58 -9.63
CA PRO A 34 -34.82 -10.31 -10.05
C PRO A 34 -35.01 -8.81 -10.33
N SER A 35 -35.70 -8.48 -11.44
CA SER A 35 -36.05 -7.10 -11.74
C SER A 35 -37.03 -6.56 -10.69
N GLU A 36 -37.15 -5.23 -10.61
CA GLU A 36 -38.10 -4.56 -9.72
C GLU A 36 -39.54 -5.10 -9.91
N GLU A 37 -39.94 -5.36 -11.16
CA GLU A 37 -41.23 -5.98 -11.49
C GLU A 37 -41.34 -7.43 -11.03
N ALA A 38 -40.28 -8.21 -11.17
CA ALA A 38 -40.26 -9.58 -10.67
C ALA A 38 -40.33 -9.60 -9.13
N MET A 39 -39.69 -8.63 -8.46
CA MET A 39 -39.78 -8.49 -7.00
C MET A 39 -41.19 -8.11 -6.54
N VAL A 40 -41.84 -7.19 -7.24
CA VAL A 40 -43.25 -6.84 -6.97
C VAL A 40 -44.12 -8.10 -7.03
N ARG A 41 -43.98 -8.92 -8.07
CA ARG A 41 -44.73 -10.18 -8.22
C ARG A 41 -44.37 -11.24 -7.18
N LYS A 42 -43.05 -11.42 -6.92
CA LYS A 42 -42.55 -12.49 -6.01
C LYS A 42 -42.91 -12.22 -4.54
N TYR A 43 -42.83 -10.94 -4.11
CA TYR A 43 -42.98 -10.57 -2.70
C TYR A 43 -44.28 -9.84 -2.38
N GLY A 44 -45.12 -9.54 -3.36
CA GLY A 44 -46.39 -8.83 -3.15
C GLY A 44 -46.23 -7.44 -2.59
N VAL A 45 -45.23 -6.68 -3.01
CA VAL A 45 -44.90 -5.36 -2.53
C VAL A 45 -45.10 -4.29 -3.60
N SER A 46 -45.17 -3.02 -3.19
CA SER A 46 -45.24 -1.92 -4.14
C SER A 46 -43.92 -1.75 -4.91
N ARG A 47 -43.99 -1.14 -6.11
CA ARG A 47 -42.83 -0.79 -6.91
C ARG A 47 -41.84 0.07 -6.13
N ILE A 48 -42.33 1.02 -5.33
CA ILE A 48 -41.54 1.92 -4.48
C ILE A 48 -40.73 1.09 -3.47
N THR A 49 -41.32 0.04 -2.88
CA THR A 49 -40.65 -0.86 -1.95
C THR A 49 -39.54 -1.66 -2.66
N ALA A 50 -39.81 -2.20 -3.86
CA ALA A 50 -38.86 -2.94 -4.66
C ALA A 50 -37.66 -2.05 -5.07
N VAL A 51 -37.93 -0.83 -5.54
CA VAL A 51 -36.88 0.18 -5.86
C VAL A 51 -36.03 0.47 -4.64
N ARG A 52 -36.64 0.71 -3.47
CA ARG A 52 -35.94 0.99 -2.21
C ARG A 52 -34.99 -0.16 -1.81
N VAL A 53 -35.43 -1.41 -1.95
CA VAL A 53 -34.58 -2.57 -1.66
C VAL A 53 -33.37 -2.60 -2.60
N MET A 54 -33.59 -2.39 -3.92
CA MET A 54 -32.52 -2.39 -4.90
C MET A 54 -31.55 -1.24 -4.68
N ASP A 55 -32.04 -0.06 -4.32
CA ASP A 55 -31.20 1.10 -4.01
C ASP A 55 -30.37 0.88 -2.74
N GLU A 56 -30.94 0.23 -1.72
CA GLU A 56 -30.21 -0.09 -0.50
C GLU A 56 -29.13 -1.15 -0.76
N LEU A 57 -29.42 -2.19 -1.57
CA LEU A 57 -28.41 -3.16 -2.01
C LEU A 57 -27.28 -2.47 -2.79
N ARG A 58 -27.63 -1.49 -3.64
CA ARG A 58 -26.65 -0.71 -4.42
C ARG A 58 -25.81 0.22 -3.52
N LYS A 59 -26.45 0.96 -2.60
CA LYS A 59 -25.76 1.82 -1.63
C LYS A 59 -24.74 1.04 -0.78
N ARG A 60 -25.08 -0.19 -0.41
CA ARG A 60 -24.16 -1.09 0.31
C ARG A 60 -23.15 -1.79 -0.60
N GLY A 61 -23.15 -1.50 -1.89
CA GLY A 61 -22.23 -2.10 -2.85
C GLY A 61 -22.43 -3.59 -3.10
N LEU A 62 -23.57 -4.16 -2.73
CA LEU A 62 -23.87 -5.58 -2.92
C LEU A 62 -24.27 -5.91 -4.35
N VAL A 63 -24.76 -4.93 -5.10
CA VAL A 63 -25.17 -5.10 -6.49
C VAL A 63 -24.72 -3.91 -7.36
N TYR A 64 -24.51 -4.17 -8.64
CA TYR A 64 -24.28 -3.13 -9.65
C TYR A 64 -25.24 -3.28 -10.81
N ARG A 65 -25.58 -2.16 -11.45
CA ARG A 65 -26.49 -2.14 -12.60
C ARG A 65 -25.69 -2.05 -13.90
N LYS A 66 -25.98 -2.95 -14.83
CA LYS A 66 -25.45 -2.89 -16.21
C LYS A 66 -26.60 -2.48 -17.13
N ARG A 67 -26.41 -1.30 -17.79
CA ARG A 67 -27.46 -0.74 -18.68
C ARG A 67 -27.86 -1.75 -19.74
N GLY A 68 -29.18 -1.97 -19.87
CA GLY A 68 -29.74 -2.92 -20.83
C GLY A 68 -29.62 -4.41 -20.47
N SER A 69 -28.87 -4.78 -19.41
CA SER A 69 -28.61 -6.17 -19.07
C SER A 69 -29.18 -6.59 -17.70
N GLY A 70 -29.46 -5.65 -16.79
CA GLY A 70 -30.00 -5.95 -15.46
C GLY A 70 -29.12 -5.51 -14.29
N THR A 71 -29.43 -6.04 -13.12
CA THR A 71 -28.68 -5.82 -11.87
C THR A 71 -27.99 -7.11 -11.48
N PHE A 72 -26.70 -7.05 -11.15
CA PHE A 72 -25.85 -8.21 -10.88
C PHE A 72 -25.21 -8.09 -9.51
N ALA A 73 -24.94 -9.25 -8.90
CA ALA A 73 -24.20 -9.34 -7.65
C ALA A 73 -22.74 -8.89 -7.82
N THR A 74 -22.26 -8.03 -6.93
CA THR A 74 -20.84 -7.75 -6.84
C THR A 74 -20.08 -8.94 -6.24
N ARG A 75 -18.74 -8.94 -6.34
CA ARG A 75 -17.92 -9.93 -5.63
C ARG A 75 -18.10 -9.81 -4.11
N MET A 76 -18.23 -8.61 -3.59
CA MET A 76 -18.52 -8.32 -2.18
C MET A 76 -19.76 -9.04 -1.66
N ALA A 77 -20.83 -9.11 -2.46
CA ALA A 77 -22.07 -9.79 -2.07
C ALA A 77 -21.93 -11.31 -2.04
N ARG A 78 -21.01 -11.85 -2.82
CA ARG A 78 -20.73 -13.30 -2.97
C ARG A 78 -19.67 -13.82 -2.01
N SER A 79 -18.94 -12.93 -1.34
CA SER A 79 -17.94 -13.30 -0.34
C SER A 79 -18.62 -13.71 0.96
N GLU A 80 -18.46 -14.96 1.38
CA GLU A 80 -19.11 -15.55 2.56
C GLU A 80 -18.81 -14.82 3.88
N ALA A 81 -17.77 -14.02 3.97
CA ALA A 81 -17.30 -13.43 5.23
C ALA A 81 -16.92 -11.95 5.16
N GLY A 82 -17.16 -11.24 4.05
CA GLY A 82 -16.64 -9.87 3.92
C GLY A 82 -15.14 -9.80 4.21
N ARG A 83 -14.34 -10.69 3.61
CA ARG A 83 -12.88 -10.77 3.84
C ARG A 83 -12.12 -9.96 2.80
N ILE A 84 -11.11 -9.23 3.25
CA ILE A 84 -10.15 -8.51 2.40
C ILE A 84 -8.79 -9.14 2.63
N GLY A 85 -8.11 -9.53 1.55
CA GLY A 85 -6.76 -10.06 1.60
C GLY A 85 -5.71 -8.95 1.73
N LEU A 86 -4.75 -9.12 2.63
CA LEU A 86 -3.55 -8.31 2.72
C LEU A 86 -2.34 -9.14 2.27
N LEU A 87 -1.73 -8.77 1.16
CA LEU A 87 -0.54 -9.41 0.62
C LEU A 87 0.64 -8.44 0.74
N LEU A 88 1.37 -8.53 1.85
CA LEU A 88 2.43 -7.63 2.25
C LEU A 88 3.76 -8.38 2.44
N PRO A 89 4.55 -8.60 1.37
CA PRO A 89 5.79 -9.37 1.43
C PRO A 89 6.87 -8.80 2.37
N SER A 90 6.77 -7.52 2.72
CA SER A 90 7.74 -6.84 3.59
C SER A 90 7.24 -6.63 5.02
N LEU A 91 6.11 -7.23 5.42
CA LEU A 91 5.52 -7.02 6.74
C LEU A 91 6.49 -7.26 7.90
N SER A 92 7.30 -8.32 7.79
CA SER A 92 8.27 -8.70 8.83
C SER A 92 9.58 -7.88 8.80
N PHE A 93 9.77 -7.04 7.80
CA PHE A 93 11.04 -6.35 7.54
C PHE A 93 10.94 -4.83 7.49
N GLY A 94 9.73 -4.27 7.62
CA GLY A 94 9.49 -2.83 7.56
C GLY A 94 8.56 -2.38 8.68
N GLU A 95 8.91 -1.30 9.36
CA GLU A 95 8.12 -0.81 10.50
C GLU A 95 6.86 -0.04 10.10
N ILE A 96 6.72 0.39 8.83
CA ILE A 96 5.52 1.10 8.35
C ILE A 96 4.31 0.15 8.17
N PHE A 97 4.55 -1.12 7.77
CA PHE A 97 3.47 -2.05 7.44
C PHE A 97 2.63 -2.49 8.65
N PRO A 98 3.19 -2.71 9.86
CA PRO A 98 2.38 -2.95 11.05
C PRO A 98 1.40 -1.80 11.34
N GLN A 99 1.83 -0.54 11.17
CA GLN A 99 0.96 0.64 11.36
C GLN A 99 -0.13 0.69 10.29
N ILE A 100 0.22 0.49 9.02
CA ILE A 100 -0.74 0.41 7.90
C ILE A 100 -1.76 -0.72 8.13
N CYS A 101 -1.30 -1.91 8.55
CA CYS A 101 -2.20 -3.03 8.87
C CYS A 101 -3.16 -2.69 10.00
N GLN A 102 -2.70 -2.06 11.07
CA GLN A 102 -3.54 -1.66 12.20
C GLN A 102 -4.63 -0.68 11.75
N ALA A 103 -4.27 0.32 10.96
CA ALA A 103 -5.21 1.29 10.41
C ALA A 103 -6.21 0.63 9.45
N LEU A 104 -5.75 -0.26 8.55
CA LEU A 104 -6.61 -1.03 7.65
C LEU A 104 -7.62 -1.90 8.42
N MET A 105 -7.19 -2.56 9.51
CA MET A 105 -8.09 -3.35 10.37
C MET A 105 -9.21 -2.47 10.93
N HIS A 106 -8.86 -1.28 11.41
CA HIS A 106 -9.84 -0.33 11.94
C HIS A 106 -10.90 0.06 10.89
N PHE A 107 -10.46 0.46 9.69
CA PHE A 107 -11.39 0.86 8.61
C PHE A 107 -12.23 -0.32 8.09
N ALA A 108 -11.63 -1.49 7.92
CA ALA A 108 -12.34 -2.68 7.46
C ALA A 108 -13.42 -3.12 8.45
N GLN A 109 -13.10 -3.12 9.74
CA GLN A 109 -14.03 -3.50 10.81
C GLN A 109 -15.26 -2.58 10.89
N GLN A 110 -15.11 -1.27 10.65
CA GLN A 110 -16.22 -0.32 10.61
C GLN A 110 -17.26 -0.68 9.54
N ASP A 111 -16.85 -1.29 8.45
CA ASP A 111 -17.73 -1.73 7.36
C ASP A 111 -18.08 -3.23 7.43
N GLY A 112 -17.72 -3.92 8.52
CA GLY A 112 -18.02 -5.33 8.74
C GLY A 112 -17.11 -6.30 7.95
N TYR A 113 -15.95 -5.83 7.46
CA TYR A 113 -14.95 -6.69 6.83
C TYR A 113 -13.95 -7.23 7.84
N SER A 114 -13.50 -8.46 7.61
CA SER A 114 -12.32 -9.03 8.27
C SER A 114 -11.12 -8.96 7.34
N LEU A 115 -9.92 -8.68 7.88
CA LEU A 115 -8.69 -8.76 7.12
C LEU A 115 -8.09 -10.16 7.23
N VAL A 116 -7.69 -10.73 6.10
CA VAL A 116 -6.93 -11.98 6.02
C VAL A 116 -5.51 -11.63 5.62
N LEU A 117 -4.59 -11.80 6.56
CA LEU A 117 -3.18 -11.57 6.29
C LEU A 117 -2.58 -12.77 5.55
N GLY A 118 -1.83 -12.50 4.48
CA GLY A 118 -1.05 -13.52 3.81
C GLY A 118 0.11 -13.98 4.68
N ASP A 119 0.22 -15.29 4.89
CA ASP A 119 1.31 -15.88 5.65
C ASP A 119 2.59 -15.95 4.80
N ILE A 120 3.44 -14.91 4.93
CA ILE A 120 4.72 -14.76 4.22
C ILE A 120 5.80 -14.52 5.26
N THR A 121 6.38 -15.60 5.77
CA THR A 121 7.27 -15.57 6.93
C THR A 121 8.72 -15.83 6.60
N SER A 122 9.02 -16.37 5.42
CA SER A 122 10.38 -16.75 5.05
C SER A 122 11.33 -15.56 4.96
N SER A 123 12.50 -15.66 5.58
CA SER A 123 13.59 -14.70 5.39
C SER A 123 14.26 -14.83 4.01
N ASN A 124 14.14 -15.99 3.36
CA ASN A 124 14.69 -16.22 2.03
C ASN A 124 13.82 -15.57 0.95
N PRO A 125 14.36 -14.65 0.12
CA PRO A 125 13.57 -13.91 -0.88
C PRO A 125 12.83 -14.80 -1.89
N ASN A 126 13.44 -15.89 -2.34
CA ASN A 126 12.83 -16.81 -3.32
C ASN A 126 11.68 -17.61 -2.69
N LYS A 127 11.84 -18.03 -1.43
CA LYS A 127 10.75 -18.70 -0.69
C LYS A 127 9.60 -17.74 -0.43
N ARG A 128 9.88 -16.48 -0.05
CA ARG A 128 8.84 -15.44 0.09
C ARG A 128 8.02 -15.25 -1.18
N ALA A 129 8.69 -15.22 -2.34
CA ALA A 129 8.01 -15.12 -3.62
C ALA A 129 7.03 -16.28 -3.85
N HIS A 130 7.46 -17.51 -3.55
CA HIS A 130 6.62 -18.69 -3.67
C HIS A 130 5.46 -18.69 -2.67
N GLU A 131 5.71 -18.34 -1.42
CA GLU A 131 4.67 -18.17 -0.38
C GLU A 131 3.61 -17.16 -0.82
N ALA A 132 4.01 -16.00 -1.38
CA ALA A 132 3.08 -14.99 -1.85
C ALA A 132 2.21 -15.47 -3.03
N CYS A 133 2.76 -16.22 -3.97
CA CYS A 133 1.97 -16.82 -5.04
C CYS A 133 0.93 -17.81 -4.47
N ASN A 134 1.30 -18.61 -3.46
CA ASN A 134 0.36 -19.53 -2.79
C ASN A 134 -0.72 -18.77 -2.02
N VAL A 135 -0.37 -17.66 -1.34
CA VAL A 135 -1.33 -16.79 -0.69
C VAL A 135 -2.33 -16.21 -1.68
N ALA A 136 -1.87 -15.73 -2.84
CA ALA A 136 -2.75 -15.20 -3.88
C ALA A 136 -3.76 -16.26 -4.37
N ARG A 137 -3.31 -17.51 -4.56
CA ARG A 137 -4.19 -18.64 -4.90
C ARG A 137 -5.22 -18.91 -3.81
N ARG A 138 -4.77 -18.99 -2.56
CA ARG A 138 -5.66 -19.17 -1.40
C ARG A 138 -6.71 -18.04 -1.32
N PHE A 139 -6.35 -16.81 -1.52
CA PHE A 139 -7.29 -15.68 -1.55
C PHE A 139 -8.36 -15.84 -2.63
N ALA A 140 -8.00 -16.39 -3.80
CA ALA A 140 -8.97 -16.67 -4.84
C ALA A 140 -9.90 -17.84 -4.49
N GLU A 141 -9.35 -18.92 -3.94
CA GLU A 141 -10.11 -20.10 -3.49
C GLU A 141 -11.08 -19.74 -2.36
N GLU A 142 -10.63 -18.95 -1.40
CA GLU A 142 -11.45 -18.47 -0.28
C GLU A 142 -12.43 -17.35 -0.65
N GLY A 143 -12.40 -16.84 -1.88
CA GLY A 143 -13.33 -15.84 -2.37
C GLY A 143 -13.22 -14.48 -1.70
N VAL A 144 -12.01 -13.99 -1.35
CA VAL A 144 -11.86 -12.66 -0.75
C VAL A 144 -12.46 -11.58 -1.65
N ALA A 145 -13.09 -10.56 -1.05
CA ALA A 145 -13.79 -9.51 -1.78
C ALA A 145 -12.83 -8.60 -2.58
N GLY A 146 -11.60 -8.46 -2.11
CA GLY A 146 -10.55 -7.68 -2.75
C GLY A 146 -9.22 -7.86 -2.04
N VAL A 147 -8.13 -7.34 -2.62
CA VAL A 147 -6.78 -7.48 -2.08
C VAL A 147 -6.08 -6.13 -2.06
N ILE A 148 -5.43 -5.81 -0.93
CA ILE A 148 -4.43 -4.75 -0.84
C ILE A 148 -3.07 -5.42 -0.94
N PHE A 149 -2.29 -5.02 -1.93
CA PHE A 149 -1.04 -5.67 -2.28
C PHE A 149 0.14 -4.69 -2.31
N GLN A 150 1.22 -5.06 -1.62
CA GLN A 150 2.52 -4.41 -1.79
C GLN A 150 3.35 -5.19 -2.80
N PRO A 151 3.69 -4.63 -3.97
CA PRO A 151 4.57 -5.27 -4.94
C PRO A 151 5.93 -5.67 -4.35
N PHE A 152 6.55 -6.69 -4.90
CA PHE A 152 7.86 -7.19 -4.45
C PHE A 152 9.00 -6.20 -4.72
N ALA A 153 9.99 -6.21 -3.83
CA ALA A 153 11.30 -5.58 -4.00
C ALA A 153 12.39 -6.42 -3.35
N PHE A 154 13.64 -6.00 -3.49
CA PHE A 154 14.82 -6.69 -2.93
C PHE A 154 14.98 -8.14 -3.41
N LEU A 155 14.51 -8.40 -4.63
CA LEU A 155 14.62 -9.68 -5.33
C LEU A 155 14.95 -9.41 -6.80
N SER A 156 15.90 -10.12 -7.39
CA SER A 156 16.33 -9.93 -8.79
C SER A 156 15.21 -10.16 -9.83
N LYS A 157 14.13 -10.82 -9.44
CA LYS A 157 12.95 -11.10 -10.30
C LYS A 157 11.65 -10.56 -9.70
N SER A 158 11.73 -9.50 -8.91
CA SER A 158 10.58 -8.91 -8.19
C SER A 158 9.41 -8.55 -9.11
N GLU A 159 9.69 -7.95 -10.27
CA GLU A 159 8.68 -7.58 -11.27
C GLU A 159 7.93 -8.80 -11.83
N ARG A 160 8.67 -9.88 -12.13
CA ARG A 160 8.05 -11.11 -12.64
C ARG A 160 7.09 -11.72 -11.62
N VAL A 161 7.50 -11.81 -10.36
CA VAL A 161 6.67 -12.36 -9.28
C VAL A 161 5.44 -11.49 -9.05
N THR A 162 5.62 -10.18 -9.01
CA THR A 162 4.52 -9.22 -8.88
C THR A 162 3.52 -9.37 -10.03
N LYS A 163 4.00 -9.46 -11.27
CA LYS A 163 3.14 -9.66 -12.45
C LYS A 163 2.38 -10.98 -12.40
N GLU A 164 3.03 -12.07 -12.01
CA GLU A 164 2.41 -13.39 -11.86
C GLU A 164 1.23 -13.35 -10.86
N ILE A 165 1.46 -12.76 -9.69
CA ILE A 165 0.43 -12.58 -8.66
C ILE A 165 -0.74 -11.73 -9.18
N LEU A 166 -0.45 -10.59 -9.81
CA LEU A 166 -1.47 -9.68 -10.31
C LEU A 166 -2.29 -10.29 -11.44
N THR A 167 -1.65 -11.02 -12.35
CA THR A 167 -2.34 -11.76 -13.43
C THR A 167 -3.30 -12.78 -12.82
N PHE A 168 -2.83 -13.56 -11.84
CA PHE A 168 -3.66 -14.56 -11.18
C PHE A 168 -4.88 -13.95 -10.45
N LEU A 169 -4.68 -12.87 -9.70
CA LEU A 169 -5.77 -12.16 -9.02
C LEU A 169 -6.76 -11.54 -10.02
N SER A 170 -6.26 -10.99 -11.12
CA SER A 170 -7.09 -10.44 -12.20
C SER A 170 -7.91 -11.52 -12.90
N ASP A 171 -7.31 -12.65 -13.25
CA ASP A 171 -8.01 -13.80 -13.89
C ASP A 171 -9.09 -14.37 -12.96
N SER A 172 -8.91 -14.17 -11.65
CA SER A 172 -9.91 -14.55 -10.63
C SER A 172 -10.93 -13.44 -10.35
N ASP A 173 -10.95 -12.34 -11.12
CA ASP A 173 -11.79 -11.15 -10.91
C ASP A 173 -11.69 -10.52 -9.51
N ILE A 174 -10.53 -10.60 -8.87
CA ILE A 174 -10.30 -9.99 -7.55
C ILE A 174 -9.83 -8.56 -7.74
N PRO A 175 -10.57 -7.55 -7.23
CA PRO A 175 -10.09 -6.17 -7.20
C PRO A 175 -8.81 -6.05 -6.39
N VAL A 176 -7.84 -5.31 -6.94
CA VAL A 176 -6.54 -5.09 -6.29
C VAL A 176 -6.26 -3.59 -6.20
N VAL A 177 -5.73 -3.17 -5.05
CA VAL A 177 -5.12 -1.85 -4.85
C VAL A 177 -3.68 -2.07 -4.42
N LEU A 178 -2.75 -1.38 -5.09
CA LEU A 178 -1.33 -1.42 -4.77
C LEU A 178 -1.00 -0.35 -3.72
N ILE A 179 -0.10 -0.66 -2.80
CA ILE A 179 0.39 0.29 -1.80
C ILE A 179 1.90 0.37 -1.78
N ASP A 180 2.42 1.51 -1.30
CA ASP A 180 3.85 1.80 -1.11
C ASP A 180 4.63 1.90 -2.43
N ARG A 181 4.51 0.95 -3.33
CA ARG A 181 5.20 0.92 -4.63
C ARG A 181 4.30 0.44 -5.76
N ASN A 182 4.60 0.89 -6.97
CA ASN A 182 3.88 0.48 -8.18
C ASN A 182 4.61 -0.69 -8.87
N THR A 183 3.95 -1.29 -9.89
CA THR A 183 4.50 -2.42 -10.67
C THR A 183 5.54 -1.99 -11.69
N GLU A 184 5.51 -0.74 -12.11
CA GLU A 184 6.35 -0.24 -13.21
C GLU A 184 7.28 0.86 -12.74
N ALA A 185 8.56 0.74 -13.11
CA ALA A 185 9.51 1.82 -12.99
C ALA A 185 9.18 2.90 -14.03
N GLY A 186 8.71 4.06 -13.59
CA GLY A 186 8.49 5.22 -14.46
C GLY A 186 7.03 5.61 -14.69
N VAL A 187 6.79 6.36 -15.79
CA VAL A 187 5.55 7.08 -16.08
C VAL A 187 4.45 6.21 -16.71
N ALA A 188 4.72 4.95 -16.99
CA ALA A 188 3.72 4.07 -17.58
C ALA A 188 2.56 3.85 -16.60
N ALA A 189 1.34 4.01 -17.06
CA ALA A 189 0.14 3.85 -16.26
C ALA A 189 0.02 2.40 -15.79
N SER A 190 0.02 2.19 -14.48
CA SER A 190 -0.35 0.90 -13.88
C SER A 190 -1.79 0.55 -14.27
N ALA A 191 -2.07 -0.74 -14.41
CA ALA A 191 -3.44 -1.24 -14.61
C ALA A 191 -4.25 -1.28 -13.29
N TYR A 192 -3.66 -0.90 -12.16
CA TYR A 192 -4.23 -1.01 -10.82
C TYR A 192 -4.21 0.33 -10.10
N ASP A 193 -5.20 0.57 -9.24
CA ASP A 193 -5.15 1.69 -8.31
C ASP A 193 -3.90 1.57 -7.44
N PHE A 194 -3.23 2.70 -7.24
CA PHE A 194 -2.02 2.80 -6.44
C PHE A 194 -2.15 3.90 -5.39
N VAL A 195 -1.73 3.61 -4.17
CA VAL A 195 -1.64 4.57 -3.06
C VAL A 195 -0.25 4.54 -2.44
N GLY A 196 0.39 5.68 -2.36
CA GLY A 196 1.72 5.83 -1.76
C GLY A 196 2.05 7.29 -1.50
N ILE A 197 3.31 7.58 -1.21
CA ILE A 197 3.80 8.95 -1.06
C ILE A 197 4.42 9.47 -2.36
N ASP A 198 4.52 10.79 -2.49
CA ASP A 198 5.32 11.44 -3.52
C ASP A 198 6.82 11.35 -3.16
N ASN A 199 7.44 10.21 -3.50
CA ASN A 199 8.83 9.92 -3.17
C ASN A 199 9.82 10.92 -3.81
N LEU A 200 9.50 11.44 -5.00
CA LEU A 200 10.34 12.43 -5.67
C LEU A 200 10.35 13.76 -4.91
N ASN A 201 9.15 14.27 -4.55
CA ASN A 201 9.04 15.49 -3.78
C ASN A 201 9.60 15.35 -2.36
N ALA A 202 9.34 14.21 -1.71
CA ALA A 202 9.91 13.90 -0.39
C ALA A 202 11.44 13.91 -0.40
N GLY A 203 12.04 13.28 -1.42
CA GLY A 203 13.49 13.35 -1.63
C GLY A 203 13.99 14.76 -1.87
N ARG A 204 13.25 15.56 -2.64
CA ARG A 204 13.59 16.97 -2.89
C ARG A 204 13.57 17.82 -1.62
N GLU A 205 12.57 17.68 -0.77
CA GLU A 205 12.47 18.39 0.51
C GLU A 205 13.64 18.04 1.43
N LEU A 206 13.99 16.75 1.54
CA LEU A 206 15.16 16.35 2.32
C LEU A 206 16.46 16.90 1.74
N GLY A 207 16.63 16.89 0.41
CA GLY A 207 17.77 17.46 -0.27
C GLY A 207 17.89 18.98 -0.04
N MET A 208 16.79 19.72 -0.08
CA MET A 208 16.75 21.17 0.22
C MET A 208 17.16 21.45 1.67
N HIS A 209 16.72 20.64 2.63
CA HIS A 209 17.15 20.74 4.01
C HIS A 209 18.66 20.56 4.14
N LEU A 210 19.24 19.52 3.54
CA LEU A 210 20.69 19.29 3.58
C LEU A 210 21.48 20.41 2.90
N ALA A 211 20.98 20.96 1.80
CA ALA A 211 21.59 22.14 1.18
C ALA A 211 21.62 23.34 2.13
N ALA A 212 20.52 23.60 2.87
CA ALA A 212 20.42 24.63 3.88
C ALA A 212 21.39 24.41 5.07
N GLN A 213 21.76 23.17 5.37
CA GLN A 213 22.81 22.82 6.35
C GLN A 213 24.23 22.98 5.79
N GLY A 214 24.39 23.48 4.57
CA GLY A 214 25.70 23.77 3.97
C GLY A 214 26.44 22.54 3.47
N VAL A 215 25.72 21.44 3.18
CA VAL A 215 26.31 20.20 2.62
C VAL A 215 26.93 20.47 1.26
N LYS A 216 28.20 20.07 1.09
CA LYS A 216 28.96 20.22 -0.16
C LYS A 216 29.18 18.89 -0.90
N ARG A 217 29.02 17.77 -0.18
CA ARG A 217 29.28 16.44 -0.71
C ARG A 217 28.35 15.43 -0.09
N ALA A 218 27.25 15.09 -0.79
CA ALA A 218 26.28 14.12 -0.35
C ALA A 218 26.36 12.79 -1.12
N CYS A 219 26.02 11.69 -0.45
CA CYS A 219 25.77 10.39 -1.03
C CYS A 219 24.40 9.86 -0.62
N PHE A 220 23.90 8.92 -1.42
CA PHE A 220 22.67 8.18 -1.12
C PHE A 220 23.00 6.70 -1.00
N LEU A 221 22.68 6.08 0.14
CA LEU A 221 22.88 4.65 0.40
C LEU A 221 21.59 3.89 0.15
N MET A 222 21.65 2.89 -0.69
CA MET A 222 20.57 1.95 -0.96
C MET A 222 21.08 0.51 -1.00
N ARG A 223 20.22 -0.44 -0.63
CA ARG A 223 20.53 -1.86 -0.72
C ARG A 223 20.40 -2.37 -2.17
N PRO A 224 21.04 -3.51 -2.52
CA PRO A 224 20.86 -4.13 -3.82
C PRO A 224 19.40 -4.50 -4.09
N ASN A 225 19.00 -4.43 -5.37
CA ASN A 225 17.64 -4.77 -5.83
C ASN A 225 16.52 -3.99 -5.11
N CYS A 226 16.77 -2.75 -4.71
CA CYS A 226 15.80 -1.89 -4.07
C CYS A 226 14.59 -1.60 -4.99
N ALA A 227 13.47 -1.17 -4.39
CA ALA A 227 12.28 -0.76 -5.12
C ALA A 227 12.52 0.49 -5.99
N SER A 228 11.76 0.66 -7.06
CA SER A 228 11.80 1.85 -7.93
C SER A 228 11.58 3.16 -7.17
N VAL A 229 10.72 3.16 -6.16
CA VAL A 229 10.44 4.32 -5.30
C VAL A 229 11.68 4.84 -4.56
N ILE A 230 12.66 3.97 -4.29
CA ILE A 230 13.97 4.39 -3.73
C ILE A 230 14.75 5.21 -4.74
N ARG A 231 14.63 4.90 -6.01
CA ARG A 231 15.23 5.72 -7.09
C ARG A 231 14.58 7.10 -7.15
N ASP A 232 13.26 7.18 -7.03
CA ASP A 232 12.55 8.46 -6.98
C ASP A 232 13.02 9.31 -5.78
N ARG A 233 13.22 8.70 -4.58
CA ARG A 233 13.82 9.37 -3.41
C ARG A 233 15.20 9.95 -3.74
N TYR A 234 16.07 9.13 -4.36
CA TYR A 234 17.40 9.58 -4.79
C TYR A 234 17.32 10.72 -5.80
N ASP A 235 16.49 10.60 -6.83
CA ASP A 235 16.37 11.61 -7.88
C ASP A 235 15.84 12.93 -7.32
N GLY A 236 14.94 12.89 -6.33
CA GLY A 236 14.50 14.04 -5.57
C GLY A 236 15.64 14.72 -4.82
N VAL A 237 16.39 13.97 -4.01
CA VAL A 237 17.57 14.49 -3.27
C VAL A 237 18.59 15.10 -4.23
N LYS A 238 18.89 14.39 -5.32
CA LYS A 238 19.83 14.86 -6.34
C LYS A 238 19.37 16.16 -7.00
N SER A 239 18.07 16.27 -7.29
CA SER A 239 17.51 17.49 -7.92
C SER A 239 17.70 18.74 -7.05
N ALA A 240 17.63 18.60 -5.73
CA ALA A 240 17.80 19.70 -4.77
C ALA A 240 19.27 20.03 -4.48
N LEU A 241 20.13 19.02 -4.36
CA LEU A 241 21.54 19.18 -4.04
C LEU A 241 22.41 19.52 -5.25
N GLY A 242 21.98 19.17 -6.46
CA GLY A 242 22.67 19.49 -7.70
C GLY A 242 24.16 19.12 -7.69
N GLY A 243 25.03 20.12 -7.83
CA GLY A 243 26.50 19.93 -7.82
C GLY A 243 27.09 19.48 -6.48
N CYS A 244 26.31 19.48 -5.39
CA CYS A 244 26.74 18.98 -4.08
C CYS A 244 26.68 17.45 -3.97
N MET A 245 26.14 16.76 -4.99
CA MET A 245 26.23 15.28 -5.03
C MET A 245 27.65 14.84 -5.36
N ALA A 246 28.14 13.84 -4.64
CA ALA A 246 29.46 13.25 -4.92
C ALA A 246 29.50 12.65 -6.35
N LYS A 247 30.68 12.54 -6.96
CA LYS A 247 30.83 11.90 -8.29
C LYS A 247 30.25 10.49 -8.32
N SER A 248 30.47 9.70 -7.25
CA SER A 248 29.81 8.41 -7.00
C SER A 248 28.75 8.62 -5.92
N SER A 249 27.65 9.29 -6.31
CA SER A 249 26.63 9.72 -5.35
C SER A 249 25.72 8.59 -4.86
N ILE A 250 25.70 7.46 -5.54
CA ILE A 250 24.97 6.26 -5.11
C ILE A 250 25.94 5.26 -4.52
N ILE A 251 25.65 4.80 -3.32
CA ILE A 251 26.31 3.69 -2.64
C ILE A 251 25.32 2.53 -2.63
N VAL A 252 25.66 1.43 -3.31
CA VAL A 252 24.86 0.20 -3.29
C VAL A 252 25.58 -0.80 -2.40
N ALA A 253 25.13 -0.92 -1.16
CA ALA A 253 25.74 -1.82 -0.16
C ALA A 253 24.75 -2.13 0.97
N ASP A 254 24.97 -3.22 1.69
CA ASP A 254 24.34 -3.42 2.98
C ASP A 254 24.99 -2.46 4.01
N PRO A 255 24.18 -1.82 4.87
CA PRO A 255 24.68 -0.85 5.85
C PRO A 255 25.66 -1.47 6.87
N ASP A 256 25.64 -2.80 7.04
CA ASP A 256 26.52 -3.55 7.93
C ASP A 256 27.80 -4.08 7.23
N ASP A 257 27.92 -3.91 5.91
CA ASP A 257 29.12 -4.33 5.17
C ASP A 257 30.27 -3.33 5.40
N ARG A 258 30.88 -3.47 6.57
CA ARG A 258 32.01 -2.63 6.99
C ARG A 258 33.20 -2.67 6.03
N LYS A 259 33.41 -3.82 5.35
CA LYS A 259 34.53 -3.99 4.40
C LYS A 259 34.32 -3.17 3.14
N ALA A 260 33.10 -3.19 2.58
CA ALA A 260 32.74 -2.41 1.40
C ALA A 260 32.64 -0.90 1.73
N LEU A 261 32.15 -0.55 2.92
CA LEU A 261 31.87 0.84 3.30
C LEU A 261 33.13 1.60 3.78
N ARG A 262 34.07 0.97 4.50
CA ARG A 262 35.22 1.63 5.08
C ARG A 262 36.04 2.52 4.11
N PRO A 263 36.32 2.12 2.86
CA PRO A 263 37.05 2.96 1.91
C PRO A 263 36.32 4.26 1.54
N LEU A 264 34.96 4.25 1.56
CA LEU A 264 34.15 5.41 1.20
C LEU A 264 34.18 6.50 2.28
N PHE A 265 34.45 6.12 3.53
CA PHE A 265 34.53 7.00 4.67
C PHE A 265 35.94 7.43 5.06
N ALA A 266 36.95 7.06 4.26
CA ALA A 266 38.30 7.59 4.45
C ALA A 266 38.31 9.12 4.31
N LYS A 267 39.09 9.84 5.17
CA LYS A 267 39.10 11.30 5.30
C LYS A 267 39.09 12.06 3.97
N LYS A 268 39.82 11.57 2.97
CA LYS A 268 39.94 12.19 1.63
C LYS A 268 38.62 12.10 0.82
N ASN A 269 37.83 11.07 1.05
CA ASN A 269 36.64 10.73 0.24
C ASN A 269 35.33 10.87 1.01
N ARG A 270 35.39 11.19 2.30
CA ARG A 270 34.25 11.23 3.20
C ARG A 270 33.19 12.24 2.72
N PRO A 271 31.92 11.82 2.57
CA PRO A 271 30.82 12.75 2.33
C PRO A 271 30.50 13.56 3.59
N ASP A 272 29.92 14.75 3.41
CA ASP A 272 29.42 15.57 4.51
C ASP A 272 28.05 15.08 4.99
N ALA A 273 27.29 14.44 4.12
CA ALA A 273 25.96 13.92 4.41
C ALA A 273 25.70 12.60 3.66
N ILE A 274 24.93 11.73 4.31
CA ILE A 274 24.38 10.51 3.71
C ILE A 274 22.89 10.49 3.91
N VAL A 275 22.15 10.27 2.82
CA VAL A 275 20.75 9.92 2.84
C VAL A 275 20.63 8.41 2.65
N CYS A 276 19.94 7.75 3.54
CA CYS A 276 19.64 6.32 3.44
C CYS A 276 18.25 6.07 2.88
N GLU A 277 18.06 4.94 2.21
CA GLU A 277 16.78 4.56 1.61
C GLU A 277 15.64 4.44 2.64
N SER A 278 15.95 4.20 3.93
CA SER A 278 15.01 4.10 5.04
C SER A 278 15.69 4.38 6.38
N ASP A 279 14.91 4.61 7.42
CA ASP A 279 15.42 4.83 8.78
C ASP A 279 16.11 3.59 9.33
N TYR A 280 15.62 2.40 9.00
CA TYR A 280 16.26 1.15 9.40
C TYR A 280 17.71 1.07 8.85
N VAL A 281 17.91 1.39 7.58
CA VAL A 281 19.23 1.43 6.94
C VAL A 281 20.08 2.55 7.56
N ALA A 282 19.49 3.71 7.87
CA ALA A 282 20.20 4.83 8.52
C ALA A 282 20.67 4.45 9.93
N ALA A 283 19.83 3.80 10.74
CA ALA A 283 20.20 3.35 12.08
C ALA A 283 21.33 2.31 12.05
N GLN A 284 21.28 1.36 11.13
CA GLN A 284 22.37 0.39 10.96
C GLN A 284 23.66 1.07 10.50
N LEU A 285 23.58 1.99 9.53
CA LEU A 285 24.75 2.75 9.07
C LEU A 285 25.35 3.60 10.19
N ASN A 286 24.53 4.20 11.06
CA ASN A 286 24.99 4.95 12.23
C ASN A 286 25.93 4.09 13.12
N ASN A 287 25.52 2.85 13.40
CA ASN A 287 26.35 1.90 14.16
C ASN A 287 27.65 1.54 13.42
N THR A 288 27.57 1.43 12.11
CA THR A 288 28.76 1.15 11.27
C THR A 288 29.72 2.35 11.27
N LEU A 289 29.22 3.57 11.13
CA LEU A 289 30.02 4.81 11.22
C LEU A 289 30.71 4.94 12.58
N ALA A 290 29.98 4.69 13.67
CA ALA A 290 30.55 4.69 15.02
C ALA A 290 31.71 3.68 15.14
N SER A 291 31.61 2.49 14.50
CA SER A 291 32.71 1.50 14.48
C SER A 291 33.95 1.96 13.69
N PHE A 292 33.81 2.99 12.86
CA PHE A 292 34.91 3.64 12.14
C PHE A 292 35.47 4.87 12.89
N GLY A 293 34.91 5.17 14.07
CA GLY A 293 35.28 6.35 14.85
C GLY A 293 34.70 7.65 14.30
N LEU A 294 33.57 7.56 13.55
CA LEU A 294 32.87 8.72 13.01
C LEU A 294 31.57 8.96 13.78
N SER A 295 31.33 10.21 14.10
CA SER A 295 30.14 10.67 14.84
C SER A 295 29.13 11.36 13.91
N VAL A 296 27.86 11.15 14.21
CA VAL A 296 26.72 11.85 13.63
C VAL A 296 26.19 12.81 14.72
N PRO A 297 25.98 14.08 14.44
CA PRO A 297 26.09 14.79 13.14
C PRO A 297 27.48 15.41 12.89
N ASP A 298 28.45 15.34 13.83
CA ASP A 298 29.66 16.15 13.81
C ASP A 298 30.55 15.87 12.60
N ASP A 299 30.79 14.60 12.30
CA ASP A 299 31.60 14.16 11.15
C ASP A 299 30.77 14.03 9.87
N ILE A 300 29.55 13.53 9.96
CA ILE A 300 28.65 13.21 8.84
C ILE A 300 27.21 13.48 9.25
N LEU A 301 26.45 14.23 8.46
CA LEU A 301 25.00 14.32 8.59
C LEU A 301 24.34 13.04 8.08
N LEU A 302 23.33 12.55 8.77
CA LEU A 302 22.64 11.32 8.42
C LEU A 302 21.13 11.53 8.38
N ALA A 303 20.48 11.10 7.31
CA ALA A 303 19.03 11.19 7.17
C ALA A 303 18.45 9.91 6.57
N GLY A 304 17.19 9.64 6.90
CA GLY A 304 16.44 8.47 6.44
C GLY A 304 15.09 8.82 5.82
N PHE A 305 14.25 7.80 5.70
CA PHE A 305 12.86 7.85 5.31
C PHE A 305 12.07 6.90 6.19
N ASP A 306 10.79 7.18 6.39
CA ASP A 306 9.70 6.40 6.97
C ASP A 306 9.18 6.93 8.30
N ASP A 307 9.99 7.61 9.12
CA ASP A 307 9.67 8.13 10.47
C ASP A 307 9.15 7.05 11.41
N VAL A 308 9.88 5.96 11.47
CA VAL A 308 9.54 4.79 12.30
C VAL A 308 10.27 4.79 13.64
N ARG A 309 9.96 3.83 14.51
CA ARG A 309 10.49 3.77 15.86
C ARG A 309 12.01 3.91 15.94
N CYS A 310 12.75 3.29 15.01
CA CYS A 310 14.21 3.37 15.02
C CYS A 310 14.73 4.81 14.78
N ALA A 311 13.97 5.69 14.10
CA ALA A 311 14.38 7.08 13.91
C ALA A 311 14.41 7.86 15.22
N VAL A 312 13.47 7.60 16.14
CA VAL A 312 13.40 8.28 17.45
C VAL A 312 14.21 7.57 18.54
N SER A 313 14.56 6.30 18.37
CA SER A 313 15.37 5.54 19.32
C SER A 313 16.88 5.55 18.99
N ALA A 314 17.25 6.00 17.80
CA ALA A 314 18.66 6.16 17.43
C ALA A 314 19.31 7.29 18.26
N THR A 315 20.63 7.22 18.42
CA THR A 315 21.43 8.27 19.03
C THR A 315 22.53 8.69 18.04
N PRO A 316 22.45 9.91 17.48
CA PRO A 316 21.36 10.91 17.62
C PRO A 316 20.05 10.49 16.93
N ASN A 317 18.92 11.11 17.30
CA ASN A 317 17.64 10.90 16.64
C ASN A 317 17.71 11.30 15.16
N LEU A 318 17.13 10.47 14.26
CA LEU A 318 17.29 10.65 12.82
C LEU A 318 16.31 11.67 12.24
N THR A 319 16.83 12.59 11.46
CA THR A 319 16.07 13.38 10.49
C THR A 319 15.55 12.46 9.41
N THR A 320 14.27 12.56 9.09
CA THR A 320 13.59 11.60 8.20
C THR A 320 12.38 12.23 7.51
N ILE A 321 11.85 11.53 6.53
CA ILE A 321 10.57 11.82 5.89
C ILE A 321 9.50 10.96 6.57
N HIS A 322 8.44 11.60 7.08
CA HIS A 322 7.32 10.92 7.70
C HIS A 322 6.41 10.26 6.65
N GLN A 323 6.17 8.95 6.78
CA GLN A 323 5.16 8.25 5.99
C GLN A 323 3.80 8.30 6.70
N PRO A 324 2.75 8.87 6.09
CA PRO A 324 1.42 8.99 6.70
C PRO A 324 0.68 7.65 6.62
N CYS A 325 1.08 6.69 7.45
CA CYS A 325 0.59 5.30 7.41
C CYS A 325 -0.93 5.18 7.51
N ASP A 326 -1.57 5.99 8.37
CA ASP A 326 -3.02 6.01 8.55
C ASP A 326 -3.74 6.52 7.31
N ASP A 327 -3.20 7.56 6.65
CA ASP A 327 -3.77 8.11 5.43
C ASP A 327 -3.57 7.16 4.25
N ILE A 328 -2.40 6.51 4.15
CA ILE A 328 -2.15 5.45 3.14
C ILE A 328 -3.19 4.34 3.30
N ALA A 329 -3.38 3.85 4.53
CA ALA A 329 -4.36 2.81 4.83
C ALA A 329 -5.79 3.23 4.46
N ARG A 330 -6.19 4.45 4.85
CA ARG A 330 -7.52 5.00 4.58
C ARG A 330 -7.78 5.11 3.09
N MET A 331 -6.85 5.69 2.34
CA MET A 331 -7.00 5.87 0.89
C MET A 331 -6.97 4.54 0.14
N ALA A 332 -6.13 3.59 0.56
CA ALA A 332 -6.08 2.26 -0.02
C ALA A 332 -7.38 1.48 0.23
N TYR A 333 -7.90 1.54 1.45
CA TYR A 333 -9.17 0.91 1.79
C TYR A 333 -10.35 1.53 1.02
N GLN A 334 -10.42 2.86 0.93
CA GLN A 334 -11.47 3.56 0.17
C GLN A 334 -11.39 3.20 -1.32
N ALA A 335 -10.21 3.24 -1.92
CA ALA A 335 -10.00 2.87 -3.31
C ALA A 335 -10.43 1.43 -3.59
N LEU A 336 -10.07 0.48 -2.71
CA LEU A 336 -10.48 -0.92 -2.84
C LEU A 336 -12.00 -1.07 -2.71
N ARG A 337 -12.61 -0.41 -1.74
CA ARG A 337 -14.07 -0.44 -1.52
C ARG A 337 -14.86 0.06 -2.73
N GLU A 338 -14.42 1.14 -3.34
CA GLU A 338 -15.02 1.67 -4.57
C GLU A 338 -14.83 0.71 -5.74
N ARG A 339 -13.63 0.13 -5.89
CA ARG A 339 -13.32 -0.85 -6.95
C ARG A 339 -14.14 -2.15 -6.79
N MET A 340 -14.37 -2.60 -5.57
CA MET A 340 -15.26 -3.73 -5.28
C MET A 340 -16.71 -3.46 -5.69
N ARG A 341 -17.17 -2.19 -5.63
CA ARG A 341 -18.52 -1.78 -6.03
C ARG A 341 -18.63 -1.59 -7.54
N ASP A 342 -17.62 -1.02 -8.15
CA ASP A 342 -17.57 -0.72 -9.57
C ASP A 342 -16.16 -0.94 -10.13
N ALA A 343 -15.97 -2.10 -10.79
CA ALA A 343 -14.69 -2.46 -11.41
C ALA A 343 -14.36 -1.60 -12.64
N THR A 344 -15.32 -0.83 -13.17
CA THR A 344 -15.15 -0.01 -14.39
C THR A 344 -14.57 1.38 -14.12
N LEU A 345 -14.40 1.75 -12.84
CA LEU A 345 -13.80 3.04 -12.49
C LEU A 345 -12.42 3.20 -13.15
N PRO A 346 -12.04 4.42 -13.57
CA PRO A 346 -10.70 4.68 -14.08
C PRO A 346 -9.65 4.34 -13.01
N VAL A 347 -8.48 3.89 -13.45
CA VAL A 347 -7.35 3.62 -12.56
C VAL A 347 -6.82 4.93 -11.98
N ARG A 348 -6.50 4.93 -10.69
CA ARG A 348 -6.05 6.10 -9.93
C ARG A 348 -4.65 5.92 -9.39
N ARG A 349 -3.91 7.02 -9.37
CA ARG A 349 -2.63 7.13 -8.67
C ARG A 349 -2.78 8.18 -7.58
N ILE A 350 -2.85 7.75 -6.33
CA ILE A 350 -3.03 8.61 -5.15
C ILE A 350 -1.67 8.77 -4.48
N LEU A 351 -1.11 9.97 -4.56
CA LEU A 351 0.16 10.34 -3.94
C LEU A 351 -0.11 11.26 -2.76
N LEU A 352 0.31 10.84 -1.58
CA LEU A 352 0.15 11.58 -0.35
C LEU A 352 1.40 12.42 -0.06
N PRO A 353 1.26 13.62 0.53
CA PRO A 353 2.39 14.38 1.01
C PRO A 353 3.08 13.64 2.17
N ALA A 354 4.39 13.71 2.19
CA ALA A 354 5.23 13.08 3.21
C ALA A 354 6.18 14.13 3.78
N PRO A 355 5.85 14.78 4.93
CA PRO A 355 6.60 15.91 5.44
C PRO A 355 7.97 15.50 6.01
N LEU A 356 8.93 16.41 5.92
CA LEU A 356 10.24 16.27 6.55
C LEU A 356 10.13 16.50 8.07
N VAL A 357 10.74 15.61 8.84
CA VAL A 357 10.88 15.70 10.30
C VAL A 357 12.36 15.90 10.64
N VAL A 358 12.72 17.12 10.99
CA VAL A 358 14.11 17.49 11.29
C VAL A 358 14.44 17.14 12.74
N ARG A 359 15.51 16.33 12.92
CA ARG A 359 16.03 15.90 14.22
C ARG A 359 17.54 16.14 14.32
N ASP A 360 18.17 15.59 15.35
CA ASP A 360 19.55 15.91 15.73
C ASP A 360 20.60 15.40 14.72
N SER A 361 20.31 14.32 13.97
CA SER A 361 21.29 13.73 13.04
C SER A 361 21.66 14.62 11.85
N THR A 362 20.98 15.76 11.65
CA THR A 362 21.31 16.77 10.63
C THR A 362 21.38 18.19 11.18
N ARG A 363 21.40 18.36 12.49
CA ARG A 363 21.60 19.67 13.14
C ARG A 363 23.07 19.79 13.57
N LYS A 364 23.77 20.80 13.04
CA LYS A 364 25.11 21.20 13.48
C LYS A 364 25.02 22.36 14.43
#